data_dc3d3ed84cb3da7e0f82db47e2c96807
#
_entry.id   dc3d3ed84cb3da7e0f82db47e2c96807
#
_cell.length_a   1.000
_cell.length_b   1.000
_cell.length_c   1.000
_cell.angle_alpha   90.00
_cell.angle_beta   90.00
_cell.angle_gamma   90.00
#
_symmetry.space_group_name_H-M   'P 1'
#
loop_
_entity.id
_entity.type
_entity.pdbx_description
1 polymer ?
#
loop_
_entity_poly.entity_id
_entity_poly.type
_entity_poly.pdbx_seq_one_letter_code
_entity_poly.pdbx_strand_id
1 'polypeptide(L)'
;MDSYSQIITPATPILVVIAIDQSGSMQQPFENCSMIVSKSEIASILASSIIEELISRSSHRDKSRHYFDLSVVGYARNSVYPLLCDSHQPVPAIIYEDNRPEIEKRTIEYISKDNHLQLVTEAYYEWIKPQAAGPTAMLEMLDCVSDIV
;
A
#
# COMPACT_ATOMS: atom_id res chain seq x y z
N MET A 1 -16.15 -18.62 23.28
CA MET A 1 -15.83 -17.64 22.21
C MET A 1 -15.29 -18.47 21.05
N ASP A 2 -16.13 -18.68 20.04
CA ASP A 2 -15.71 -19.39 18.84
C ASP A 2 -14.69 -18.50 18.12
N SER A 3 -13.46 -19.01 17.96
CA SER A 3 -12.45 -18.31 17.19
C SER A 3 -12.90 -18.32 15.73
N TYR A 4 -13.19 -17.14 15.20
CA TYR A 4 -13.47 -16.95 13.79
C TYR A 4 -12.17 -17.24 13.01
N SER A 5 -11.98 -18.47 12.57
CA SER A 5 -10.91 -18.86 11.67
C SER A 5 -11.51 -19.23 10.31
N GLN A 6 -11.67 -18.24 9.44
CA GLN A 6 -12.05 -18.50 8.06
C GLN A 6 -10.79 -18.94 7.30
N ILE A 7 -10.85 -20.12 6.69
CA ILE A 7 -9.77 -20.59 5.82
C ILE A 7 -9.85 -19.83 4.49
N ILE A 8 -8.77 -19.15 4.15
CA ILE A 8 -8.64 -18.43 2.88
C ILE A 8 -8.47 -19.48 1.76
N THR A 9 -9.36 -19.44 0.80
CA THR A 9 -9.30 -20.32 -0.38
C THR A 9 -9.61 -19.49 -1.63
N PRO A 10 -9.27 -20.00 -2.83
CA PRO A 10 -9.67 -19.33 -4.08
C PRO A 10 -11.20 -19.21 -4.26
N ALA A 11 -11.98 -20.03 -3.55
CA ALA A 11 -13.45 -19.96 -3.55
C ALA A 11 -14.00 -18.93 -2.52
N THR A 12 -13.15 -18.53 -1.56
CA THR A 12 -13.47 -17.56 -0.52
C THR A 12 -12.30 -16.60 -0.35
N PRO A 13 -12.07 -15.72 -1.33
CA PRO A 13 -10.98 -14.74 -1.25
C PRO A 13 -11.22 -13.73 -0.12
N ILE A 14 -10.15 -13.16 0.38
CA ILE A 14 -10.21 -12.06 1.36
C ILE A 14 -10.19 -10.73 0.63
N LEU A 15 -11.11 -9.84 1.00
CA LEU A 15 -11.07 -8.44 0.61
C LEU A 15 -10.04 -7.69 1.46
N VAL A 16 -9.12 -7.01 0.79
CA VAL A 16 -8.14 -6.09 1.39
C VAL A 16 -8.35 -4.70 0.81
N VAL A 17 -8.68 -3.76 1.66
CA VAL A 17 -8.80 -2.33 1.28
C VAL A 17 -7.67 -1.56 1.92
N ILE A 18 -6.87 -0.87 1.11
CA ILE A 18 -5.77 -0.01 1.55
C ILE A 18 -6.20 1.44 1.30
N ALA A 19 -6.41 2.21 2.36
CA ALA A 19 -6.72 3.64 2.28
C ALA A 19 -5.49 4.45 2.70
N ILE A 20 -5.00 5.34 1.82
CA ILE A 20 -3.78 6.09 2.01
C ILE A 20 -4.11 7.58 2.14
N ASP A 21 -3.75 8.16 3.28
CA ASP A 21 -3.79 9.62 3.46
C ASP A 21 -2.75 10.28 2.55
N GLN A 22 -3.24 11.16 1.68
CA GLN A 22 -2.41 11.96 0.78
C GLN A 22 -2.63 13.47 1.01
N SER A 23 -3.07 13.84 2.21
CA SER A 23 -3.23 15.24 2.62
C SER A 23 -1.88 15.96 2.79
N GLY A 24 -1.91 17.29 2.85
CA GLY A 24 -0.71 18.12 2.94
C GLY A 24 0.18 17.84 4.15
N SER A 25 -0.39 17.36 5.27
CA SER A 25 0.37 16.97 6.46
C SER A 25 1.30 15.75 6.22
N MET A 26 1.05 14.98 5.18
CA MET A 26 1.89 13.86 4.78
C MET A 26 3.25 14.29 4.18
N GLN A 27 3.45 15.58 3.90
CA GLN A 27 4.77 16.14 3.54
C GLN A 27 5.72 16.22 4.73
N GLN A 28 5.19 16.21 5.95
CA GLN A 28 6.02 16.34 7.14
C GLN A 28 7.00 15.17 7.27
N PRO A 29 8.19 15.39 7.86
CA PRO A 29 9.12 14.32 8.18
C PRO A 29 8.44 13.26 9.06
N PHE A 30 8.81 12.00 8.86
CA PHE A 30 8.40 10.92 9.73
C PHE A 30 9.25 10.96 11.00
N GLU A 31 8.66 11.44 12.09
CA GLU A 31 9.34 11.59 13.38
C GLU A 31 9.67 10.21 14.00
N ASN A 32 10.74 10.17 14.78
CA ASN A 32 11.28 8.97 15.42
C ASN A 32 11.89 7.91 14.48
N CYS A 33 12.14 8.27 13.25
CA CYS A 33 12.93 7.47 12.34
C CYS A 33 14.32 8.09 12.18
N SER A 34 15.36 7.27 12.17
CA SER A 34 16.71 7.73 11.83
C SER A 34 16.86 8.14 10.36
N MET A 35 15.76 8.09 9.60
CA MET A 35 15.68 8.44 8.19
C MET A 35 15.00 9.79 8.00
N ILE A 36 15.55 10.62 7.11
CA ILE A 36 14.92 11.88 6.69
C ILE A 36 14.01 11.57 5.51
N VAL A 37 12.82 11.08 5.79
CA VAL A 37 11.79 10.78 4.80
C VAL A 37 10.46 11.38 5.22
N SER A 38 9.63 11.73 4.25
CA SER A 38 8.28 12.22 4.52
C SER A 38 7.34 11.07 4.91
N LYS A 39 6.24 11.41 5.58
CA LYS A 39 5.17 10.44 5.89
C LYS A 39 4.59 9.83 4.62
N SER A 40 4.43 10.62 3.54
CA SER A 40 3.91 10.14 2.25
C SER A 40 4.83 9.10 1.60
N GLU A 41 6.14 9.27 1.70
CA GLU A 41 7.11 8.31 1.18
C GLU A 41 7.04 6.99 1.95
N ILE A 42 6.98 7.04 3.29
CA ILE A 42 6.83 5.84 4.11
C ILE A 42 5.51 5.12 3.80
N ALA A 43 4.40 5.87 3.72
CA ALA A 43 3.10 5.29 3.39
C ALA A 43 3.10 4.60 2.01
N SER A 44 3.73 5.23 1.01
CA SER A 44 3.90 4.67 -0.34
C SER A 44 4.69 3.36 -0.32
N ILE A 45 5.82 3.32 0.38
CA ILE A 45 6.68 2.13 0.49
C ILE A 45 5.93 0.99 1.20
N LEU A 46 5.27 1.27 2.31
CA LEU A 46 4.51 0.28 3.06
C LEU A 46 3.36 -0.29 2.24
N ALA A 47 2.56 0.57 1.59
CA ALA A 47 1.47 0.15 0.73
C ALA A 47 1.98 -0.71 -0.43
N SER A 48 3.04 -0.28 -1.11
CA SER A 48 3.67 -1.02 -2.21
C SER A 48 4.18 -2.40 -1.75
N SER A 49 4.76 -2.48 -0.56
CA SER A 49 5.23 -3.75 0.02
C SER A 49 4.07 -4.70 0.34
N ILE A 50 2.96 -4.19 0.88
CA ILE A 50 1.76 -4.99 1.14
C ILE A 50 1.17 -5.52 -0.17
N ILE A 51 1.04 -4.67 -1.19
CA ILE A 51 0.53 -5.06 -2.51
C ILE A 51 1.38 -6.20 -3.10
N GLU A 52 2.71 -6.05 -3.09
CA GLU A 52 3.62 -7.07 -3.62
C GLU A 52 3.53 -8.39 -2.84
N GLU A 53 3.38 -8.34 -1.52
CA GLU A 53 3.19 -9.52 -0.69
C GLU A 53 1.87 -10.25 -1.03
N LEU A 54 0.76 -9.52 -1.25
CA LEU A 54 -0.52 -10.10 -1.63
C LEU A 54 -0.45 -10.77 -3.01
N ILE A 55 0.22 -10.13 -3.98
CA ILE A 55 0.45 -10.70 -5.31
C ILE A 55 1.31 -11.97 -5.19
N SER A 56 2.42 -11.89 -4.47
CA SER A 56 3.35 -13.02 -4.29
C SER A 56 2.69 -14.21 -3.60
N ARG A 57 1.82 -13.98 -2.62
CA ARG A 57 1.04 -15.04 -1.95
C ARG A 57 -0.02 -15.65 -2.86
N SER A 58 -0.54 -14.89 -3.83
CA SER A 58 -1.48 -15.37 -4.84
C SER A 58 -0.77 -16.18 -5.94
N SER A 59 0.53 -15.94 -6.14
CA SER A 59 1.39 -16.58 -7.14
C SER A 59 2.14 -17.76 -6.51
N HIS A 60 1.62 -18.95 -6.56
CA HIS A 60 2.27 -20.12 -5.96
C HIS A 60 2.60 -21.18 -7.01
N ARG A 61 3.91 -21.48 -7.20
CA ARG A 61 4.46 -22.61 -7.98
C ARG A 61 3.60 -23.00 -9.20
N ASP A 62 3.69 -22.26 -10.28
CA ASP A 62 3.03 -22.53 -11.57
C ASP A 62 1.49 -22.43 -11.61
N LYS A 63 0.85 -21.91 -10.57
CA LYS A 63 -0.59 -21.63 -10.56
C LYS A 63 -0.91 -20.33 -9.84
N SER A 64 -1.26 -19.32 -10.62
CA SER A 64 -1.89 -18.11 -10.11
C SER A 64 -3.25 -18.43 -9.49
N ARG A 65 -3.51 -18.02 -8.26
CA ARG A 65 -4.75 -18.26 -7.54
C ARG A 65 -5.33 -16.99 -6.95
N HIS A 66 -6.64 -16.88 -7.05
CA HIS A 66 -7.39 -15.76 -6.51
C HIS A 66 -7.61 -15.91 -4.99
N TYR A 67 -6.66 -15.49 -4.18
CA TYR A 67 -6.79 -15.50 -2.71
C TYR A 67 -7.21 -14.16 -2.11
N PHE A 68 -6.93 -13.06 -2.82
CA PHE A 68 -7.17 -11.70 -2.32
C PHE A 68 -7.86 -10.86 -3.39
N ASP A 69 -8.91 -10.15 -2.98
CA ASP A 69 -9.45 -9.01 -3.70
C ASP A 69 -8.85 -7.73 -3.12
N LEU A 70 -8.33 -6.87 -3.97
CA LEU A 70 -7.59 -5.69 -3.57
C LEU A 70 -8.27 -4.42 -4.10
N SER A 71 -8.49 -3.47 -3.21
CA SER A 71 -8.82 -2.08 -3.54
C SER A 71 -7.84 -1.15 -2.86
N VAL A 72 -7.26 -0.21 -3.60
CA VAL A 72 -6.33 0.79 -3.05
C VAL A 72 -6.83 2.17 -3.40
N VAL A 73 -7.10 2.97 -2.38
CA VAL A 73 -7.63 4.32 -2.52
C VAL A 73 -6.73 5.34 -1.83
N GLY A 74 -6.56 6.50 -2.46
CA GLY A 74 -5.99 7.69 -1.86
C GLY A 74 -7.09 8.65 -1.45
N TYR A 75 -6.90 9.41 -0.39
CA TYR A 75 -7.84 10.44 0.02
C TYR A 75 -7.14 11.74 0.39
N ALA A 76 -7.59 12.83 -0.22
CA ALA A 76 -7.17 14.20 0.03
C ALA A 76 -8.11 15.19 -0.68
N ARG A 77 -8.03 16.47 -0.36
CA ARG A 77 -8.75 17.54 -1.07
C ARG A 77 -10.27 17.31 -1.18
N ASN A 78 -10.87 16.76 -0.13
CA ASN A 78 -12.30 16.40 -0.06
C ASN A 78 -12.73 15.39 -1.13
N SER A 79 -11.83 14.51 -1.53
CA SER A 79 -12.13 13.46 -2.49
C SER A 79 -11.38 12.17 -2.18
N VAL A 80 -11.93 11.06 -2.68
CA VAL A 80 -11.31 9.74 -2.68
C VAL A 80 -11.13 9.31 -4.12
N TYR A 81 -10.00 8.72 -4.44
CA TYR A 81 -9.67 8.30 -5.79
C TYR A 81 -8.90 6.98 -5.79
N PRO A 82 -9.11 6.14 -6.82
CA PRO A 82 -8.39 4.88 -6.93
C PRO A 82 -6.91 5.11 -7.26
N LEU A 83 -6.03 4.22 -6.78
CA LEU A 83 -4.58 4.34 -6.97
C LEU A 83 -3.97 3.25 -7.86
N LEU A 84 -4.61 2.09 -8.00
CA LEU A 84 -4.09 0.98 -8.82
C LEU A 84 -4.82 0.79 -10.15
N CYS A 85 -6.10 1.14 -10.20
CA CYS A 85 -6.94 1.01 -11.39
C CYS A 85 -7.92 2.17 -11.44
N ASP A 86 -8.70 2.28 -12.51
CA ASP A 86 -9.65 3.39 -12.72
C ASP A 86 -10.95 3.26 -11.90
N SER A 87 -11.00 2.33 -10.94
CA SER A 87 -12.19 2.05 -10.13
C SER A 87 -11.82 1.79 -8.67
N HIS A 88 -12.74 2.16 -7.75
CA HIS A 88 -12.64 1.80 -6.34
C HIS A 88 -13.03 0.33 -6.09
N GLN A 89 -13.66 -0.33 -7.07
CA GLN A 89 -14.10 -1.71 -6.91
C GLN A 89 -12.91 -2.65 -6.74
N PRO A 90 -13.03 -3.62 -5.82
CA PRO A 90 -11.98 -4.61 -5.59
C PRO A 90 -11.73 -5.45 -6.85
N VAL A 91 -10.47 -5.75 -7.09
CA VAL A 91 -10.05 -6.65 -8.17
C VAL A 91 -9.12 -7.72 -7.62
N PRO A 92 -9.10 -8.93 -8.22
CA PRO A 92 -8.16 -9.96 -7.81
C PRO A 92 -6.71 -9.47 -7.83
N ALA A 93 -6.00 -9.57 -6.71
CA ALA A 93 -4.61 -9.10 -6.61
C ALA A 93 -3.69 -9.74 -7.67
N ILE A 94 -4.00 -10.97 -8.07
CA ILE A 94 -3.21 -11.74 -9.04
C ILE A 94 -3.16 -11.10 -10.44
N ILE A 95 -4.13 -10.27 -10.83
CA ILE A 95 -4.10 -9.62 -12.14
C ILE A 95 -2.90 -8.67 -12.31
N TYR A 96 -2.30 -8.25 -11.21
CA TYR A 96 -1.14 -7.37 -11.22
C TYR A 96 0.19 -8.12 -11.37
N GLU A 97 0.20 -9.46 -11.34
CA GLU A 97 1.43 -10.27 -11.42
C GLU A 97 2.23 -9.98 -12.70
N ASP A 98 1.55 -9.92 -13.85
CA ASP A 98 2.17 -9.67 -15.15
C ASP A 98 2.34 -8.16 -15.46
N ASN A 99 1.81 -7.29 -14.60
CA ASN A 99 1.78 -5.84 -14.79
C ASN A 99 2.52 -5.11 -13.66
N ARG A 100 3.59 -5.69 -13.13
CA ARG A 100 4.41 -5.04 -12.10
C ARG A 100 5.02 -3.74 -12.64
N PRO A 101 5.03 -2.67 -11.83
CA PRO A 101 5.72 -1.43 -12.21
C PRO A 101 7.23 -1.66 -12.32
N GLU A 102 7.94 -0.67 -12.83
CA GLU A 102 9.39 -0.72 -12.83
C GLU A 102 9.96 -0.76 -11.41
N ILE A 103 11.11 -1.40 -11.28
CA ILE A 103 11.81 -1.45 -9.98
C ILE A 103 12.48 -0.11 -9.75
N GLU A 104 12.06 0.56 -8.70
CA GLU A 104 12.70 1.76 -8.19
C GLU A 104 13.82 1.41 -7.21
N LYS A 105 14.89 2.20 -7.25
CA LYS A 105 15.99 2.08 -6.29
C LYS A 105 16.02 3.32 -5.43
N ARG A 106 15.98 3.10 -4.14
CA ARG A 106 16.06 4.16 -3.17
C ARG A 106 17.26 3.97 -2.25
N THR A 107 18.04 5.02 -2.09
CA THR A 107 19.09 5.06 -1.08
C THR A 107 18.54 5.70 0.18
N ILE A 108 18.57 4.97 1.26
CA ILE A 108 18.08 5.41 2.57
C ILE A 108 19.29 5.64 3.47
N GLU A 109 19.36 6.81 4.08
CA GLU A 109 20.31 7.11 5.12
C GLU A 109 19.73 6.71 6.47
N TYR A 110 20.42 5.87 7.22
CA TYR A 110 20.02 5.56 8.58
C TYR A 110 21.21 5.60 9.54
N ILE A 111 20.93 5.94 10.78
CA ILE A 111 21.93 5.93 11.84
C ILE A 111 21.91 4.54 12.50
N SER A 112 23.01 3.82 12.38
CA SER A 112 23.15 2.51 13.02
C SER A 112 23.17 2.62 14.55
N LYS A 113 23.02 1.49 15.23
CA LYS A 113 23.10 1.43 16.72
C LYS A 113 24.41 1.99 17.28
N ASP A 114 25.48 1.97 16.48
CA ASP A 114 26.80 2.49 16.83
C ASP A 114 27.00 3.97 16.47
N ASN A 115 25.90 4.66 16.18
CA ASN A 115 25.87 6.08 15.79
C ASN A 115 26.64 6.42 14.50
N HIS A 116 26.79 5.45 13.59
CA HIS A 116 27.37 5.65 12.28
C HIS A 116 26.27 5.81 11.22
N LEU A 117 26.45 6.81 10.33
CA LEU A 117 25.61 6.99 9.16
C LEU A 117 25.87 5.84 8.18
N GLN A 118 24.83 5.12 7.80
CA GLN A 118 24.90 4.08 6.79
C GLN A 118 23.93 4.40 5.65
N LEU A 119 24.40 4.11 4.43
CA LEU A 119 23.60 4.22 3.22
C LEU A 119 23.19 2.80 2.80
N VAL A 120 21.88 2.56 2.74
CA VAL A 120 21.34 1.30 2.23
C VAL A 120 20.52 1.59 0.99
N THR A 121 20.83 0.92 -0.09
CA THR A 121 20.03 0.99 -1.32
C THR A 121 19.09 -0.20 -1.37
N GLU A 122 17.81 0.07 -1.34
CA GLU A 122 16.74 -0.91 -1.48
C GLU A 122 16.10 -0.79 -2.85
N ALA A 123 15.77 -1.93 -3.44
CA ALA A 123 15.01 -2.01 -4.67
C ALA A 123 13.58 -2.49 -4.34
N TYR A 124 12.58 -1.80 -4.84
CA TYR A 124 11.17 -2.14 -4.61
C TYR A 124 10.32 -1.81 -5.84
N TYR A 125 9.18 -2.46 -5.96
CA TYR A 125 8.17 -2.11 -6.95
C TYR A 125 7.36 -0.93 -6.44
N GLU A 126 7.42 0.22 -7.12
CA GLU A 126 6.65 1.41 -6.74
C GLU A 126 5.21 1.33 -7.25
N TRP A 127 4.37 0.55 -6.58
CA TRP A 127 2.95 0.47 -6.89
C TRP A 127 2.21 1.78 -6.65
N ILE A 128 2.60 2.49 -5.61
CA ILE A 128 1.98 3.73 -5.17
C ILE A 128 3.03 4.84 -5.13
N LYS A 129 2.79 5.92 -5.84
CA LYS A 129 3.64 7.10 -5.79
C LYS A 129 3.33 7.96 -4.56
N PRO A 130 4.35 8.48 -3.86
CA PRO A 130 4.12 9.37 -2.74
C PRO A 130 3.45 10.65 -3.21
N GLN A 131 2.38 11.05 -2.52
CA GLN A 131 1.66 12.29 -2.76
C GLN A 131 1.26 12.92 -1.43
N ALA A 132 1.26 14.26 -1.39
CA ALA A 132 0.80 15.00 -0.22
C ALA A 132 0.31 16.39 -0.63
N ALA A 133 -1.00 16.61 -0.59
CA ALA A 133 -1.58 17.90 -0.94
C ALA A 133 -3.01 18.11 -0.43
N GLY A 134 -3.30 19.29 0.08
CA GLY A 134 -4.64 19.71 0.48
C GLY A 134 -5.11 19.16 1.82
N PRO A 135 -6.37 19.41 2.19
CA PRO A 135 -6.96 18.94 3.44
C PRO A 135 -7.24 17.42 3.40
N THR A 136 -7.40 16.84 4.58
CA THR A 136 -7.76 15.43 4.75
C THR A 136 -9.25 15.20 4.45
N ALA A 137 -9.57 14.18 3.67
CA ALA A 137 -10.92 13.77 3.28
C ALA A 137 -11.35 12.50 4.04
N MET A 138 -11.32 12.52 5.38
CA MET A 138 -11.55 11.33 6.21
C MET A 138 -12.95 10.79 6.11
N LEU A 139 -13.97 11.66 6.08
CA LEU A 139 -15.38 11.23 6.01
C LEU A 139 -15.66 10.60 4.65
N GLU A 140 -15.25 11.24 3.58
CA GLU A 140 -15.40 10.73 2.21
C GLU A 140 -14.69 9.38 2.04
N MET A 141 -13.54 9.20 2.70
CA MET A 141 -12.82 7.93 2.70
C MET A 141 -13.61 6.84 3.42
N LEU A 142 -14.17 7.12 4.60
CA LEU A 142 -14.96 6.16 5.35
C LEU A 142 -16.22 5.75 4.58
N ASP A 143 -16.91 6.69 3.95
CA ASP A 143 -18.06 6.41 3.10
C ASP A 143 -17.67 5.52 1.92
N CYS A 144 -16.60 5.86 1.21
CA CYS A 144 -16.08 5.07 0.09
C CYS A 144 -15.71 3.63 0.51
N VAL A 145 -15.00 3.46 1.61
CA VAL A 145 -14.64 2.13 2.12
C VAL A 145 -15.87 1.33 2.52
N SER A 146 -16.87 1.98 3.13
CA SER A 146 -18.15 1.33 3.48
C SER A 146 -18.90 0.83 2.25
N ASP A 147 -18.78 1.50 1.11
CA ASP A 147 -19.41 1.08 -0.16
C ASP A 147 -18.66 -0.07 -0.85
N ILE A 148 -17.38 -0.27 -0.52
CA ILE A 148 -16.54 -1.36 -1.04
C ILE A 148 -16.76 -2.67 -0.27
N VAL A 149 -17.02 -2.59 1.04
CA VAL A 149 -17.17 -3.74 1.94
C VAL A 149 -18.61 -4.26 1.96
#